data_d18cf2336972abc7c0cf542f65664b2b
#
_entry.id   d18cf2336972abc7c0cf542f65664b2b
#
_cell.length_a   1.000
_cell.length_b   1.000
_cell.length_c   1.000
_cell.angle_alpha   90.00
_cell.angle_beta   90.00
_cell.angle_gamma   90.00
#
_symmetry.space_group_name_H-M   'P 1'
#
loop_
_entity.id
_entity.type
_entity.pdbx_description
1 polymer ?
#
loop_
_entity_poly.entity_id
_entity_poly.type
_entity_poly.pdbx_seq_one_letter_code
_entity_poly.pdbx_strand_id
1 'polypeptide(L)'
;MTWTLDQNGALTISGTGDMENYKYASSPFYDRNDIKSLVIENGITQIGEYAFNECHGLTRVDISDSVLSIGGWAFSGCSGLTSIYLGNGVTNIGYSAFSDCNNLERVYITDIVGYLNIGFGNSNSNPMSYANKLYLNNKRIGFVEIPDSVTQIPDCAFNGCSSLTNITISDSVTSIGYAAFEGCSSLTNITIPDSVTSIGSAAFSRCSNLTNITLPDGVTSIGADMFYDCGKLASVTMPDSVVSIGEGAFCDCSGLTSITIPNDIINIDDYAFKGCIGLTSIIVPDNVTSIGSAAFNGCDRLANVTIGSGITGIEDNVFKGCNNLEIINYNASKVFPDLFSGCTVSSVFLGNYVASIEENAFNNCSNLNKIYIPKNVTEIEKGAFAGCANLTTVEYSGNQSDWNEIYIGTDNENLTNATINYNNNAPTPKPTPIPITKATITKTETDTTYDFDVAMENTYEDCYVYAAVYDENGILCAINRVPLETTGNTSVSVDKNDNAEKAKIFVFSSTLQPIITSEEFPLI
;
A
#
# COMPACT_ATOMS: atom_id res chain seq x y z
N MET A 1 -21.28 3.39 -46.68
CA MET A 1 -21.79 3.51 -45.32
C MET A 1 -23.02 4.40 -45.33
N THR A 2 -24.06 4.01 -44.62
CA THR A 2 -25.33 4.77 -44.52
C THR A 2 -25.73 4.86 -43.06
N TRP A 3 -26.56 5.84 -42.74
CA TRP A 3 -27.14 5.97 -41.40
C TRP A 3 -28.65 6.34 -41.47
N THR A 4 -29.35 5.88 -40.45
CA THR A 4 -30.77 6.24 -40.25
C THR A 4 -30.99 6.68 -38.81
N LEU A 5 -31.81 7.72 -38.63
CA LEU A 5 -32.23 8.19 -37.32
C LEU A 5 -33.75 8.14 -37.26
N ASP A 6 -34.29 7.38 -36.33
CA ASP A 6 -35.74 7.25 -36.16
C ASP A 6 -36.35 8.38 -35.28
N GLN A 7 -37.67 8.41 -35.16
CA GLN A 7 -38.39 9.42 -34.39
C GLN A 7 -38.14 9.33 -32.88
N ASN A 8 -37.60 8.20 -32.40
CA ASN A 8 -37.27 7.97 -30.98
C ASN A 8 -35.81 8.33 -30.66
N GLY A 9 -35.05 8.77 -31.66
CA GLY A 9 -33.63 9.10 -31.52
C GLY A 9 -32.70 7.86 -31.62
N ALA A 10 -33.16 6.75 -32.18
CA ALA A 10 -32.31 5.62 -32.43
C ALA A 10 -31.54 5.82 -33.75
N LEU A 11 -30.23 5.99 -33.64
CA LEU A 11 -29.30 6.10 -34.76
C LEU A 11 -28.71 4.71 -35.06
N THR A 12 -28.83 4.29 -36.31
CA THR A 12 -28.23 3.05 -36.82
C THR A 12 -27.22 3.38 -37.90
N ILE A 13 -25.99 2.86 -37.77
CA ILE A 13 -24.95 2.96 -38.79
C ILE A 13 -24.80 1.60 -39.46
N SER A 14 -24.95 1.58 -40.77
CA SER A 14 -24.93 0.36 -41.59
C SER A 14 -23.95 0.47 -42.76
N GLY A 15 -23.51 -0.66 -43.26
CA GLY A 15 -22.59 -0.76 -44.41
C GLY A 15 -21.34 -1.57 -44.11
N THR A 16 -20.26 -1.31 -44.84
CA THR A 16 -19.00 -2.06 -44.69
C THR A 16 -17.79 -1.12 -44.66
N GLY A 17 -16.75 -1.53 -43.92
CA GLY A 17 -15.47 -0.81 -43.81
C GLY A 17 -15.45 0.24 -42.73
N ASP A 18 -14.49 1.15 -42.82
CA ASP A 18 -14.19 2.13 -41.77
C ASP A 18 -15.11 3.37 -41.83
N MET A 19 -15.54 3.87 -40.67
CA MET A 19 -16.12 5.22 -40.60
C MET A 19 -15.01 6.26 -40.81
N GLU A 20 -15.43 7.41 -41.38
CA GLU A 20 -14.51 8.54 -41.56
C GLU A 20 -13.98 9.05 -40.22
N ASN A 21 -12.70 9.43 -40.21
CA ASN A 21 -12.10 10.18 -39.11
C ASN A 21 -12.44 11.67 -39.26
N TYR A 22 -13.04 12.23 -38.26
CA TYR A 22 -13.42 13.65 -38.24
C TYR A 22 -12.40 14.48 -37.46
N LYS A 23 -12.40 15.77 -37.67
CA LYS A 23 -11.77 16.75 -36.76
C LYS A 23 -12.78 17.13 -35.68
N TYR A 24 -12.29 17.69 -34.59
CA TYR A 24 -13.17 18.25 -33.56
C TYR A 24 -14.29 19.09 -34.17
N ALA A 25 -15.52 18.87 -33.73
CA ALA A 25 -16.75 19.54 -34.19
C ALA A 25 -17.08 19.44 -35.70
N SER A 26 -16.47 18.47 -36.43
CA SER A 26 -16.74 18.32 -37.87
C SER A 26 -17.57 17.09 -38.25
N SER A 27 -17.86 16.21 -37.32
CA SER A 27 -18.74 15.06 -37.52
C SER A 27 -20.18 15.49 -37.77
N PRO A 28 -20.96 14.83 -38.66
CA PRO A 28 -22.39 15.07 -38.82
C PRO A 28 -23.20 14.73 -37.57
N PHE A 29 -22.60 14.06 -36.60
CA PHE A 29 -23.21 13.68 -35.32
C PHE A 29 -22.75 14.55 -34.15
N TYR A 30 -21.83 15.50 -34.36
CA TYR A 30 -21.33 16.38 -33.31
C TYR A 30 -22.44 17.12 -32.60
N ASP A 31 -22.44 17.10 -31.24
CA ASP A 31 -23.41 17.82 -30.37
C ASP A 31 -24.91 17.52 -30.69
N ARG A 32 -25.17 16.32 -31.24
CA ARG A 32 -26.54 15.89 -31.56
C ARG A 32 -27.27 15.36 -30.33
N ASN A 33 -28.06 16.20 -29.67
CA ASN A 33 -28.82 15.87 -28.46
C ASN A 33 -30.10 15.07 -28.73
N ASP A 34 -30.55 15.00 -29.98
CA ASP A 34 -31.67 14.18 -30.43
C ASP A 34 -31.30 12.68 -30.60
N ILE A 35 -30.02 12.34 -30.69
CA ILE A 35 -29.57 10.94 -30.70
C ILE A 35 -29.64 10.39 -29.27
N LYS A 36 -30.46 9.36 -29.06
CA LYS A 36 -30.65 8.70 -27.75
C LYS A 36 -29.96 7.33 -27.62
N SER A 37 -29.91 6.61 -28.73
CA SER A 37 -29.20 5.33 -28.81
C SER A 37 -28.46 5.20 -30.14
N LEU A 38 -27.37 4.46 -30.10
CA LEU A 38 -26.53 4.17 -31.26
C LEU A 38 -26.36 2.66 -31.43
N VAL A 39 -26.60 2.16 -32.63
CA VAL A 39 -26.28 0.80 -33.04
C VAL A 39 -25.28 0.85 -34.20
N ILE A 40 -24.13 0.25 -34.02
CA ILE A 40 -23.14 -0.01 -35.08
C ILE A 40 -23.34 -1.43 -35.57
N GLU A 41 -23.85 -1.59 -36.79
CA GLU A 41 -24.15 -2.90 -37.37
C GLU A 41 -22.91 -3.66 -37.87
N ASN A 42 -23.06 -4.95 -38.06
CA ASN A 42 -22.02 -5.80 -38.65
C ASN A 42 -21.60 -5.30 -40.04
N GLY A 43 -20.29 -5.36 -40.29
CA GLY A 43 -19.64 -4.87 -41.50
C GLY A 43 -18.84 -3.61 -41.30
N ILE A 44 -19.16 -2.79 -40.29
CA ILE A 44 -18.35 -1.64 -39.87
C ILE A 44 -17.11 -2.19 -39.15
N THR A 45 -15.92 -1.74 -39.54
CA THR A 45 -14.64 -2.20 -39.01
C THR A 45 -13.96 -1.17 -38.08
N GLN A 46 -14.30 0.12 -38.22
CA GLN A 46 -13.78 1.17 -37.38
C GLN A 46 -14.86 2.21 -37.09
N ILE A 47 -14.89 2.70 -35.85
CA ILE A 47 -15.57 3.94 -35.48
C ILE A 47 -14.53 5.07 -35.57
N GLY A 48 -14.80 6.08 -36.38
CA GLY A 48 -13.86 7.17 -36.66
C GLY A 48 -13.55 8.07 -35.46
N GLU A 49 -12.42 8.77 -35.55
CA GLU A 49 -12.06 9.79 -34.56
C GLU A 49 -13.15 10.88 -34.50
N TYR A 50 -13.48 11.38 -33.29
CA TYR A 50 -14.52 12.40 -33.02
C TYR A 50 -15.91 12.08 -33.60
N ALA A 51 -16.20 10.83 -33.98
CA ALA A 51 -17.44 10.48 -34.72
C ALA A 51 -18.70 10.91 -33.96
N PHE A 52 -18.78 10.69 -32.66
CA PHE A 52 -19.93 11.01 -31.79
C PHE A 52 -19.56 11.96 -30.63
N ASN A 53 -18.52 12.78 -30.84
CA ASN A 53 -18.06 13.73 -29.84
C ASN A 53 -19.20 14.70 -29.44
N GLU A 54 -19.34 14.98 -28.11
CA GLU A 54 -20.35 15.86 -27.49
C GLU A 54 -21.82 15.43 -27.72
N CYS A 55 -22.10 14.17 -28.04
CA CYS A 55 -23.46 13.66 -28.14
C CYS A 55 -24.11 13.51 -26.75
N HIS A 56 -24.42 14.62 -26.07
CA HIS A 56 -24.92 14.64 -24.69
C HIS A 56 -26.28 13.90 -24.52
N GLY A 57 -27.06 13.76 -25.60
CA GLY A 57 -28.32 13.02 -25.58
C GLY A 57 -28.20 11.52 -25.63
N LEU A 58 -27.01 10.99 -26.03
CA LEU A 58 -26.74 9.58 -26.22
C LEU A 58 -26.70 8.87 -24.88
N THR A 59 -27.54 7.83 -24.69
CA THR A 59 -27.66 7.09 -23.43
C THR A 59 -27.15 5.65 -23.52
N ARG A 60 -27.14 5.08 -24.73
CA ARG A 60 -26.74 3.70 -25.00
C ARG A 60 -25.99 3.58 -26.32
N VAL A 61 -24.95 2.77 -26.34
CA VAL A 61 -24.17 2.41 -27.52
C VAL A 61 -24.06 0.88 -27.62
N ASP A 62 -24.43 0.33 -28.79
CA ASP A 62 -24.27 -1.08 -29.12
C ASP A 62 -23.28 -1.20 -30.29
N ILE A 63 -22.13 -1.83 -30.04
CA ILE A 63 -21.04 -2.02 -31.00
C ILE A 63 -21.00 -3.48 -31.42
N SER A 64 -21.06 -3.74 -32.72
CA SER A 64 -21.00 -5.11 -33.27
C SER A 64 -19.60 -5.72 -33.18
N ASP A 65 -19.54 -7.05 -33.28
CA ASP A 65 -18.30 -7.83 -33.25
C ASP A 65 -17.37 -7.58 -34.45
N SER A 66 -17.85 -6.94 -35.51
CA SER A 66 -17.03 -6.61 -36.69
C SER A 66 -16.13 -5.39 -36.45
N VAL A 67 -16.42 -4.56 -35.44
CA VAL A 67 -15.63 -3.36 -35.13
C VAL A 67 -14.32 -3.77 -34.50
N LEU A 68 -13.21 -3.40 -35.11
CA LEU A 68 -11.84 -3.71 -34.67
C LEU A 68 -11.24 -2.55 -33.85
N SER A 69 -11.67 -1.31 -34.15
CA SER A 69 -11.13 -0.14 -33.47
C SER A 69 -12.15 0.97 -33.26
N ILE A 70 -11.96 1.70 -32.15
CA ILE A 70 -12.68 2.93 -31.82
C ILE A 70 -11.67 4.08 -31.84
N GLY A 71 -11.89 5.09 -32.64
CA GLY A 71 -11.00 6.24 -32.82
C GLY A 71 -10.89 7.11 -31.57
N GLY A 72 -9.85 7.94 -31.53
CA GLY A 72 -9.65 8.89 -30.44
C GLY A 72 -10.84 9.87 -30.35
N TRP A 73 -11.22 10.21 -29.09
CA TRP A 73 -12.35 11.12 -28.78
C TRP A 73 -13.69 10.74 -29.43
N ALA A 74 -13.85 9.50 -29.89
CA ALA A 74 -15.05 9.08 -30.64
C ALA A 74 -16.35 9.31 -29.87
N PHE A 75 -16.37 9.15 -28.55
CA PHE A 75 -17.50 9.35 -27.64
C PHE A 75 -17.19 10.39 -26.54
N SER A 76 -16.10 11.16 -26.67
CA SER A 76 -15.75 12.17 -25.68
C SER A 76 -16.87 13.19 -25.52
N GLY A 77 -17.20 13.58 -24.28
CA GLY A 77 -18.27 14.49 -23.96
C GLY A 77 -19.69 13.90 -24.06
N CYS A 78 -19.84 12.59 -24.31
CA CYS A 78 -21.16 11.93 -24.28
C CYS A 78 -21.67 11.82 -22.83
N SER A 79 -21.91 12.96 -22.19
CA SER A 79 -22.26 13.03 -20.76
C SER A 79 -23.59 12.35 -20.40
N GLY A 80 -24.47 12.08 -21.37
CA GLY A 80 -25.71 11.31 -21.18
C GLY A 80 -25.52 9.79 -21.22
N LEU A 81 -24.34 9.30 -21.67
CA LEU A 81 -24.11 7.86 -21.88
C LEU A 81 -24.14 7.12 -20.55
N THR A 82 -25.02 6.10 -20.45
CA THR A 82 -25.19 5.27 -19.23
C THR A 82 -24.73 3.83 -19.44
N SER A 83 -24.68 3.35 -20.69
CA SER A 83 -24.29 1.97 -20.98
C SER A 83 -23.64 1.82 -22.34
N ILE A 84 -22.66 0.94 -22.44
CA ILE A 84 -22.01 0.54 -23.68
C ILE A 84 -21.91 -0.98 -23.76
N TYR A 85 -22.21 -1.53 -24.95
CA TYR A 85 -22.00 -2.92 -25.33
C TYR A 85 -20.80 -2.97 -26.28
N LEU A 86 -19.68 -3.56 -25.83
CA LEU A 86 -18.48 -3.70 -26.63
C LEU A 86 -18.51 -5.03 -27.40
N GLY A 87 -18.37 -4.95 -28.71
CA GLY A 87 -18.22 -6.13 -29.56
C GLY A 87 -16.88 -6.82 -29.31
N ASN A 88 -16.84 -8.14 -29.48
CA ASN A 88 -15.64 -8.96 -29.23
C ASN A 88 -14.50 -8.71 -30.22
N GLY A 89 -14.76 -8.05 -31.35
CA GLY A 89 -13.75 -7.68 -32.33
C GLY A 89 -12.87 -6.51 -31.93
N VAL A 90 -13.29 -5.70 -30.94
CA VAL A 90 -12.55 -4.48 -30.55
C VAL A 90 -11.20 -4.86 -29.96
N THR A 91 -10.13 -4.46 -30.65
CA THR A 91 -8.74 -4.69 -30.21
C THR A 91 -8.02 -3.40 -29.85
N ASN A 92 -8.56 -2.24 -30.22
CA ASN A 92 -7.94 -0.94 -29.93
C ASN A 92 -9.01 0.13 -29.68
N ILE A 93 -8.78 0.93 -28.62
CA ILE A 93 -9.60 2.12 -28.31
C ILE A 93 -8.66 3.33 -28.19
N GLY A 94 -8.82 4.27 -29.09
CA GLY A 94 -7.95 5.44 -29.25
C GLY A 94 -8.01 6.41 -28.07
N TYR A 95 -7.07 7.36 -28.07
CA TYR A 95 -6.84 8.31 -26.99
C TYR A 95 -8.13 9.04 -26.56
N SER A 96 -8.43 9.02 -25.26
CA SER A 96 -9.59 9.73 -24.64
C SER A 96 -10.94 9.44 -25.30
N ALA A 97 -11.13 8.24 -25.84
CA ALA A 97 -12.34 7.87 -26.58
C ALA A 97 -13.63 8.05 -25.77
N PHE A 98 -13.58 7.89 -24.44
CA PHE A 98 -14.71 8.04 -23.52
C PHE A 98 -14.55 9.19 -22.53
N SER A 99 -13.61 10.12 -22.76
CA SER A 99 -13.41 11.27 -21.87
C SER A 99 -14.74 11.97 -21.61
N ASP A 100 -14.98 12.40 -20.37
CA ASP A 100 -16.19 13.11 -19.93
C ASP A 100 -17.53 12.36 -20.11
N CYS A 101 -17.49 11.02 -20.23
CA CYS A 101 -18.69 10.17 -20.16
C CYS A 101 -19.13 9.97 -18.69
N ASN A 102 -19.32 11.05 -17.94
CA ASN A 102 -19.43 11.04 -16.47
C ASN A 102 -20.67 10.30 -15.91
N ASN A 103 -21.66 9.96 -16.74
CA ASN A 103 -22.83 9.17 -16.35
C ASN A 103 -22.75 7.71 -16.81
N LEU A 104 -21.62 7.29 -17.38
CA LEU A 104 -21.44 5.89 -17.78
C LEU A 104 -21.40 5.00 -16.53
N GLU A 105 -22.34 4.06 -16.44
CA GLU A 105 -22.46 3.15 -15.31
C GLU A 105 -22.10 1.70 -15.66
N ARG A 106 -22.37 1.28 -16.90
CA ARG A 106 -22.36 -0.14 -17.28
C ARG A 106 -21.59 -0.36 -18.57
N VAL A 107 -20.65 -1.29 -18.49
CA VAL A 107 -19.94 -1.85 -19.65
C VAL A 107 -20.36 -3.30 -19.79
N TYR A 108 -20.81 -3.69 -20.99
CA TYR A 108 -21.20 -5.06 -21.32
C TYR A 108 -20.19 -5.66 -22.29
N ILE A 109 -19.68 -6.83 -21.93
CA ILE A 109 -18.77 -7.66 -22.73
C ILE A 109 -19.31 -9.08 -22.80
N THR A 110 -18.89 -9.85 -23.78
CA THR A 110 -19.21 -11.28 -23.90
C THR A 110 -17.98 -12.17 -23.85
N ASP A 111 -16.78 -11.58 -23.98
CA ASP A 111 -15.48 -12.24 -23.86
C ASP A 111 -14.53 -11.45 -22.96
N ILE A 112 -14.14 -12.06 -21.85
CA ILE A 112 -13.21 -11.44 -20.88
C ILE A 112 -11.79 -11.35 -21.46
N VAL A 113 -11.36 -12.35 -22.25
CA VAL A 113 -10.01 -12.37 -22.85
C VAL A 113 -9.89 -11.25 -23.89
N GLY A 114 -10.89 -11.16 -24.79
CA GLY A 114 -10.94 -10.08 -25.76
C GLY A 114 -10.89 -8.71 -25.11
N TYR A 115 -11.69 -8.51 -24.05
CA TYR A 115 -11.72 -7.25 -23.29
C TYR A 115 -10.37 -6.90 -22.65
N LEU A 116 -9.71 -7.85 -21.98
CA LEU A 116 -8.43 -7.64 -21.32
C LEU A 116 -7.24 -7.45 -22.29
N ASN A 117 -7.41 -7.84 -23.55
CA ASN A 117 -6.42 -7.64 -24.61
C ASN A 117 -6.66 -6.37 -25.44
N ILE A 118 -7.66 -5.53 -25.08
CA ILE A 118 -7.85 -4.24 -25.75
C ILE A 118 -6.67 -3.31 -25.48
N GLY A 119 -6.06 -2.80 -26.53
CA GLY A 119 -5.09 -1.70 -26.45
C GLY A 119 -5.80 -0.38 -26.18
N PHE A 120 -5.60 0.22 -25.01
CA PHE A 120 -6.15 1.54 -24.67
C PHE A 120 -5.12 2.64 -24.92
N GLY A 121 -5.51 3.73 -25.54
CA GLY A 121 -4.64 4.88 -25.82
C GLY A 121 -4.20 5.64 -24.55
N ASN A 122 -5.05 5.64 -23.54
CA ASN A 122 -4.80 6.14 -22.18
C ASN A 122 -5.91 5.64 -21.24
N SER A 123 -5.85 5.97 -19.94
CA SER A 123 -6.88 5.58 -18.96
C SER A 123 -8.29 6.06 -19.35
N ASN A 124 -8.44 7.26 -19.92
CA ASN A 124 -9.72 7.78 -20.38
C ASN A 124 -10.26 7.11 -21.65
N SER A 125 -9.49 6.21 -22.23
CA SER A 125 -9.93 5.35 -23.35
C SER A 125 -10.69 4.13 -22.85
N ASN A 126 -10.42 3.65 -21.63
CA ASN A 126 -11.16 2.54 -21.05
C ASN A 126 -12.50 3.05 -20.50
N PRO A 127 -13.66 2.54 -20.97
CA PRO A 127 -14.95 2.95 -20.46
C PRO A 127 -15.14 2.63 -18.97
N MET A 128 -14.38 1.66 -18.41
CA MET A 128 -14.39 1.36 -16.97
C MET A 128 -13.78 2.46 -16.12
N SER A 129 -13.03 3.42 -16.68
CA SER A 129 -12.57 4.60 -15.92
C SER A 129 -13.74 5.48 -15.46
N TYR A 130 -14.89 5.36 -16.08
CA TYR A 130 -16.11 6.10 -15.74
C TYR A 130 -17.21 5.18 -15.20
N ALA A 131 -17.30 3.94 -15.74
CA ALA A 131 -18.29 2.97 -15.31
C ALA A 131 -17.86 2.28 -14.00
N ASN A 132 -18.86 1.79 -13.26
CA ASN A 132 -18.61 1.05 -12.02
C ASN A 132 -19.23 -0.36 -12.02
N LYS A 133 -19.70 -0.82 -13.18
CA LYS A 133 -20.37 -2.11 -13.33
C LYS A 133 -19.95 -2.76 -14.65
N LEU A 134 -19.14 -3.80 -14.56
CA LEU A 134 -18.81 -4.66 -15.70
C LEU A 134 -19.76 -5.86 -15.71
N TYR A 135 -20.29 -6.16 -16.90
CA TYR A 135 -21.18 -7.29 -17.15
C TYR A 135 -20.53 -8.24 -18.16
N LEU A 136 -20.37 -9.50 -17.80
CA LEU A 136 -19.97 -10.57 -18.70
C LEU A 136 -21.21 -11.42 -19.04
N ASN A 137 -21.55 -11.55 -20.31
CA ASN A 137 -22.73 -12.26 -20.79
C ASN A 137 -24.02 -11.80 -20.05
N ASN A 138 -24.21 -10.48 -19.93
CA ASN A 138 -25.33 -9.83 -19.23
C ASN A 138 -25.45 -10.12 -17.73
N LYS A 139 -24.44 -10.77 -17.12
CA LYS A 139 -24.36 -10.95 -15.67
C LYS A 139 -23.30 -10.02 -15.10
N ARG A 140 -23.65 -9.28 -14.06
CA ARG A 140 -22.67 -8.47 -13.33
C ARG A 140 -21.59 -9.37 -12.73
N ILE A 141 -20.33 -9.03 -12.95
CA ILE A 141 -19.22 -9.86 -12.48
C ILE A 141 -19.14 -9.86 -10.95
N GLY A 142 -18.94 -11.05 -10.37
CA GLY A 142 -18.65 -11.24 -8.95
C GLY A 142 -17.40 -12.10 -8.74
N PHE A 143 -17.12 -12.93 -9.72
CA PHE A 143 -15.91 -13.75 -9.82
C PHE A 143 -15.37 -13.67 -11.25
N VAL A 144 -14.07 -13.59 -11.39
CA VAL A 144 -13.36 -13.61 -12.69
C VAL A 144 -12.16 -14.55 -12.59
N GLU A 145 -11.99 -15.35 -13.60
CA GLU A 145 -10.79 -16.15 -13.84
C GLU A 145 -10.04 -15.55 -15.04
N ILE A 146 -8.80 -15.14 -14.81
CA ILE A 146 -7.91 -14.60 -15.85
C ILE A 146 -7.11 -15.79 -16.42
N PRO A 147 -7.33 -16.17 -17.68
CA PRO A 147 -6.70 -17.35 -18.26
C PRO A 147 -5.27 -17.07 -18.77
N ASP A 148 -4.54 -18.14 -19.08
CA ASP A 148 -3.13 -18.11 -19.50
C ASP A 148 -2.86 -17.31 -20.78
N SER A 149 -3.89 -17.03 -21.58
CA SER A 149 -3.76 -16.20 -22.79
C SER A 149 -3.63 -14.69 -22.49
N VAL A 150 -3.85 -14.28 -21.23
CA VAL A 150 -3.74 -12.89 -20.79
C VAL A 150 -2.40 -12.70 -20.09
N THR A 151 -1.57 -11.80 -20.60
CA THR A 151 -0.23 -11.52 -20.05
C THR A 151 -0.16 -10.23 -19.25
N GLN A 152 -1.21 -9.41 -19.29
CA GLN A 152 -1.31 -8.17 -18.52
C GLN A 152 -2.77 -7.86 -18.18
N ILE A 153 -3.00 -7.27 -17.01
CA ILE A 153 -4.28 -6.67 -16.66
C ILE A 153 -4.18 -5.19 -16.99
N PRO A 154 -4.96 -4.67 -17.96
CA PRO A 154 -4.80 -3.29 -18.41
C PRO A 154 -5.25 -2.26 -17.36
N ASP A 155 -4.91 -0.99 -17.62
CA ASP A 155 -5.33 0.14 -16.80
C ASP A 155 -6.86 0.16 -16.65
N CYS A 156 -7.34 0.40 -15.43
CA CYS A 156 -8.74 0.50 -15.09
C CYS A 156 -9.60 -0.73 -15.44
N ALA A 157 -9.02 -1.89 -15.70
CA ALA A 157 -9.75 -3.09 -16.19
C ALA A 157 -10.99 -3.42 -15.35
N PHE A 158 -10.89 -3.32 -14.03
CA PHE A 158 -11.98 -3.61 -13.09
C PHE A 158 -12.31 -2.41 -12.19
N ASN A 159 -11.94 -1.20 -12.62
CA ASN A 159 -12.21 0.01 -11.84
C ASN A 159 -13.70 0.09 -11.46
N GLY A 160 -13.99 0.39 -10.19
CA GLY A 160 -15.34 0.49 -9.67
C GLY A 160 -16.14 -0.81 -9.61
N CYS A 161 -15.58 -1.96 -9.95
CA CYS A 161 -16.28 -3.24 -9.91
C CYS A 161 -16.61 -3.68 -8.47
N SER A 162 -17.47 -2.93 -7.81
CA SER A 162 -17.85 -3.13 -6.39
C SER A 162 -18.55 -4.46 -6.10
N SER A 163 -18.90 -5.26 -7.11
CA SER A 163 -19.44 -6.61 -6.96
C SER A 163 -18.40 -7.72 -7.08
N LEU A 164 -17.16 -7.39 -7.49
CA LEU A 164 -16.08 -8.37 -7.61
C LEU A 164 -15.63 -8.78 -6.22
N THR A 165 -15.89 -10.04 -5.87
CA THR A 165 -15.55 -10.61 -4.55
C THR A 165 -14.28 -11.42 -4.57
N ASN A 166 -13.94 -12.00 -5.71
CA ASN A 166 -12.77 -12.84 -5.91
C ASN A 166 -12.30 -12.82 -7.37
N ILE A 167 -11.00 -12.97 -7.57
CA ILE A 167 -10.36 -13.08 -8.87
C ILE A 167 -9.21 -14.08 -8.78
N THR A 168 -9.10 -14.93 -9.80
CA THR A 168 -7.94 -15.81 -10.01
C THR A 168 -7.10 -15.23 -11.13
N ILE A 169 -5.85 -14.95 -10.88
CA ILE A 169 -4.89 -14.41 -11.86
C ILE A 169 -3.95 -15.53 -12.28
N SER A 170 -3.83 -15.77 -13.58
CA SER A 170 -2.92 -16.78 -14.14
C SER A 170 -1.45 -16.38 -13.96
N ASP A 171 -0.58 -17.38 -13.84
CA ASP A 171 0.88 -17.22 -13.79
C ASP A 171 1.49 -16.66 -15.11
N SER A 172 0.70 -16.50 -16.16
CA SER A 172 1.12 -15.82 -17.40
C SER A 172 1.07 -14.29 -17.28
N VAL A 173 0.37 -13.74 -16.26
CA VAL A 173 0.24 -12.29 -16.07
C VAL A 173 1.54 -11.74 -15.48
N THR A 174 2.14 -10.77 -16.17
CA THR A 174 3.40 -10.14 -15.76
C THR A 174 3.23 -8.71 -15.24
N SER A 175 2.07 -8.09 -15.49
CA SER A 175 1.79 -6.72 -15.01
C SER A 175 0.32 -6.48 -14.71
N ILE A 176 0.09 -5.62 -13.73
CA ILE A 176 -1.22 -5.08 -13.34
C ILE A 176 -1.18 -3.57 -13.57
N GLY A 177 -2.11 -3.04 -14.36
CA GLY A 177 -2.12 -1.64 -14.78
C GLY A 177 -2.55 -0.65 -13.69
N TYR A 178 -2.49 0.65 -14.05
CA TYR A 178 -2.98 1.76 -13.23
C TYR A 178 -4.45 1.56 -12.86
N ALA A 179 -4.79 1.75 -11.58
CA ALA A 179 -6.17 1.68 -11.07
C ALA A 179 -6.94 0.41 -11.49
N ALA A 180 -6.24 -0.69 -11.79
CA ALA A 180 -6.85 -1.90 -12.37
C ALA A 180 -7.99 -2.48 -11.52
N PHE A 181 -7.89 -2.39 -10.20
CA PHE A 181 -8.90 -2.83 -9.22
C PHE A 181 -9.40 -1.69 -8.32
N GLU A 182 -9.16 -0.43 -8.68
CA GLU A 182 -9.61 0.70 -7.87
C GLU A 182 -11.11 0.59 -7.60
N GLY A 183 -11.53 0.76 -6.34
CA GLY A 183 -12.93 0.71 -5.94
C GLY A 183 -13.59 -0.68 -6.01
N CYS A 184 -12.83 -1.75 -6.14
CA CYS A 184 -13.33 -3.12 -5.98
C CYS A 184 -13.68 -3.39 -4.51
N SER A 185 -14.66 -2.68 -3.98
CA SER A 185 -14.97 -2.61 -2.55
C SER A 185 -15.47 -3.93 -1.94
N SER A 186 -15.84 -4.92 -2.73
CA SER A 186 -16.19 -6.27 -2.23
C SER A 186 -15.05 -7.27 -2.29
N LEU A 187 -13.91 -6.90 -2.88
CA LEU A 187 -12.74 -7.78 -2.96
C LEU A 187 -12.13 -7.97 -1.57
N THR A 188 -12.13 -9.23 -1.09
CA THR A 188 -11.63 -9.55 0.26
C THR A 188 -10.20 -10.06 0.27
N ASN A 189 -9.84 -10.81 -0.78
CA ASN A 189 -8.52 -11.40 -0.97
C ASN A 189 -8.17 -11.39 -2.45
N ILE A 190 -6.90 -11.29 -2.74
CA ILE A 190 -6.34 -11.46 -4.08
C ILE A 190 -4.97 -12.12 -3.95
N THR A 191 -4.73 -13.13 -4.77
CA THR A 191 -3.40 -13.73 -4.93
C THR A 191 -2.74 -13.13 -6.15
N ILE A 192 -1.60 -12.50 -5.97
CA ILE A 192 -0.78 -11.98 -7.07
C ILE A 192 0.26 -13.06 -7.39
N PRO A 193 0.30 -13.59 -8.61
CA PRO A 193 1.28 -14.62 -8.98
C PRO A 193 2.70 -14.05 -9.03
N ASP A 194 3.69 -14.94 -8.82
CA ASP A 194 5.12 -14.58 -8.80
C ASP A 194 5.64 -14.05 -10.15
N SER A 195 4.91 -14.30 -11.23
CA SER A 195 5.19 -13.75 -12.56
C SER A 195 4.99 -12.23 -12.65
N VAL A 196 4.22 -11.63 -11.72
CA VAL A 196 3.95 -10.19 -11.76
C VAL A 196 5.17 -9.41 -11.25
N THR A 197 5.70 -8.58 -12.11
CA THR A 197 6.87 -7.72 -11.82
C THR A 197 6.54 -6.23 -11.76
N SER A 198 5.32 -5.84 -12.14
CA SER A 198 4.89 -4.45 -12.15
C SER A 198 3.42 -4.32 -11.74
N ILE A 199 3.16 -3.42 -10.79
CA ILE A 199 1.81 -3.06 -10.34
C ILE A 199 1.71 -1.54 -10.41
N GLY A 200 0.72 -1.05 -11.14
CA GLY A 200 0.50 0.37 -11.37
C GLY A 200 0.02 1.12 -10.12
N SER A 201 0.18 2.45 -10.15
CA SER A 201 -0.36 3.34 -9.11
C SER A 201 -1.87 3.14 -8.96
N ALA A 202 -2.39 3.33 -7.75
CA ALA A 202 -3.80 3.17 -7.40
C ALA A 202 -4.40 1.78 -7.72
N ALA A 203 -3.59 0.76 -8.03
CA ALA A 203 -4.09 -0.53 -8.51
C ALA A 203 -5.13 -1.17 -7.59
N PHE A 204 -5.03 -1.00 -6.29
CA PHE A 204 -5.96 -1.49 -5.26
C PHE A 204 -6.59 -0.38 -4.42
N SER A 205 -6.48 0.88 -4.86
CA SER A 205 -7.07 2.03 -4.18
C SER A 205 -8.56 1.77 -3.89
N ARG A 206 -9.03 2.13 -2.69
CA ARG A 206 -10.43 1.94 -2.26
C ARG A 206 -10.97 0.51 -2.31
N CYS A 207 -10.09 -0.50 -2.28
CA CYS A 207 -10.49 -1.88 -2.03
C CYS A 207 -10.81 -2.06 -0.53
N SER A 208 -11.90 -1.44 -0.08
CA SER A 208 -12.20 -1.22 1.35
C SER A 208 -12.44 -2.50 2.17
N ASN A 209 -12.68 -3.65 1.52
CA ASN A 209 -12.80 -4.96 2.18
C ASN A 209 -11.56 -5.84 2.04
N LEU A 210 -10.53 -5.42 1.32
CA LEU A 210 -9.27 -6.15 1.23
C LEU A 210 -8.63 -6.24 2.61
N THR A 211 -8.33 -7.47 3.08
CA THR A 211 -7.83 -7.69 4.44
C THR A 211 -6.32 -7.89 4.50
N ASN A 212 -5.76 -8.54 3.51
CA ASN A 212 -4.33 -8.80 3.40
C ASN A 212 -3.94 -8.98 1.94
N ILE A 213 -2.68 -8.74 1.64
CA ILE A 213 -2.09 -8.94 0.33
C ILE A 213 -0.61 -9.26 0.48
N THR A 214 -0.13 -10.21 -0.33
CA THR A 214 1.29 -10.51 -0.49
C THR A 214 1.72 -10.06 -1.88
N LEU A 215 2.77 -9.26 -1.94
CA LEU A 215 3.36 -8.82 -3.21
C LEU A 215 4.50 -9.76 -3.59
N PRO A 216 4.61 -10.15 -4.87
CA PRO A 216 5.64 -11.06 -5.34
C PRO A 216 7.03 -10.40 -5.38
N ASP A 217 8.07 -11.22 -5.34
CA ASP A 217 9.48 -10.79 -5.32
C ASP A 217 9.92 -9.95 -6.55
N GLY A 218 9.16 -10.01 -7.63
CA GLY A 218 9.41 -9.20 -8.83
C GLY A 218 9.05 -7.72 -8.69
N VAL A 219 8.26 -7.35 -7.67
CA VAL A 219 7.81 -5.96 -7.45
C VAL A 219 8.90 -5.16 -6.76
N THR A 220 9.30 -4.05 -7.37
CA THR A 220 10.41 -3.19 -6.88
C THR A 220 9.96 -1.87 -6.28
N SER A 221 8.69 -1.52 -6.34
CA SER A 221 8.16 -0.28 -5.76
C SER A 221 6.68 -0.42 -5.40
N ILE A 222 6.29 0.27 -4.34
CA ILE A 222 4.87 0.50 -4.03
C ILE A 222 4.48 1.82 -4.69
N GLY A 223 3.61 1.76 -5.71
CA GLY A 223 3.18 2.94 -6.47
C GLY A 223 2.34 3.92 -5.64
N ALA A 224 2.21 5.15 -6.16
CA ALA A 224 1.35 6.16 -5.52
C ALA A 224 -0.09 5.64 -5.38
N ASP A 225 -0.72 5.93 -4.22
CA ASP A 225 -2.09 5.56 -3.89
C ASP A 225 -2.42 4.06 -4.03
N MET A 226 -1.42 3.16 -4.11
CA MET A 226 -1.65 1.75 -4.44
C MET A 226 -2.70 1.10 -3.55
N PHE A 227 -2.73 1.42 -2.25
CA PHE A 227 -3.69 0.94 -1.26
C PHE A 227 -4.46 2.07 -0.57
N TYR A 228 -4.56 3.26 -1.22
CA TYR A 228 -5.29 4.40 -0.66
C TYR A 228 -6.71 3.98 -0.23
N ASP A 229 -7.13 4.37 0.99
CA ASP A 229 -8.47 4.09 1.55
C ASP A 229 -8.86 2.59 1.58
N CYS A 230 -7.86 1.70 1.78
CA CYS A 230 -8.09 0.28 2.04
C CYS A 230 -8.38 0.07 3.53
N GLY A 231 -9.56 0.51 3.99
CA GLY A 231 -9.89 0.62 5.42
C GLY A 231 -9.85 -0.66 6.24
N LYS A 232 -9.93 -1.87 5.63
CA LYS A 232 -9.81 -3.16 6.33
C LYS A 232 -8.47 -3.85 6.12
N LEU A 233 -7.55 -3.25 5.38
CA LEU A 233 -6.23 -3.84 5.14
C LEU A 233 -5.46 -3.91 6.46
N ALA A 234 -5.30 -5.13 6.98
CA ALA A 234 -4.65 -5.37 8.26
C ALA A 234 -3.15 -5.64 8.13
N SER A 235 -2.74 -6.24 7.01
CA SER A 235 -1.34 -6.55 6.72
C SER A 235 -1.02 -6.51 5.22
N VAL A 236 0.20 -6.11 4.91
CA VAL A 236 0.80 -6.18 3.58
C VAL A 236 2.17 -6.82 3.73
N THR A 237 2.41 -7.90 2.99
CA THR A 237 3.74 -8.49 2.88
C THR A 237 4.43 -7.86 1.67
N MET A 238 5.49 -7.12 1.92
CA MET A 238 6.36 -6.52 0.89
C MET A 238 7.61 -7.36 0.72
N PRO A 239 8.05 -7.66 -0.50
CA PRO A 239 9.32 -8.35 -0.72
C PRO A 239 10.50 -7.41 -0.48
N ASP A 240 11.69 -8.00 -0.22
CA ASP A 240 12.93 -7.24 -0.01
C ASP A 240 13.38 -6.45 -1.25
N SER A 241 12.86 -6.81 -2.44
CA SER A 241 13.12 -6.09 -3.70
C SER A 241 12.53 -4.68 -3.75
N VAL A 242 11.61 -4.33 -2.84
CA VAL A 242 10.97 -3.00 -2.82
C VAL A 242 11.95 -1.95 -2.30
N VAL A 243 12.19 -0.91 -3.10
CA VAL A 243 13.14 0.18 -2.78
C VAL A 243 12.46 1.52 -2.50
N SER A 244 11.16 1.65 -2.75
CA SER A 244 10.42 2.91 -2.50
C SER A 244 8.95 2.67 -2.17
N ILE A 245 8.41 3.54 -1.30
CA ILE A 245 6.98 3.64 -0.97
C ILE A 245 6.51 5.00 -1.46
N GLY A 246 5.62 4.99 -2.47
CA GLY A 246 5.15 6.18 -3.16
C GLY A 246 4.13 7.01 -2.38
N GLU A 247 3.81 8.19 -2.95
CA GLU A 247 2.86 9.15 -2.40
C GLU A 247 1.51 8.48 -2.07
N GLY A 248 1.01 8.69 -0.85
CA GLY A 248 -0.29 8.19 -0.42
C GLY A 248 -0.45 6.67 -0.44
N ALA A 249 0.60 5.88 -0.63
CA ALA A 249 0.53 4.44 -0.92
C ALA A 249 -0.35 3.65 0.06
N PHE A 250 -0.37 4.00 1.33
CA PHE A 250 -1.20 3.43 2.40
C PHE A 250 -2.05 4.49 3.11
N CYS A 251 -2.27 5.65 2.48
CA CYS A 251 -3.07 6.72 3.08
C CYS A 251 -4.49 6.20 3.41
N ASP A 252 -4.96 6.50 4.63
CA ASP A 252 -6.26 6.09 5.17
C ASP A 252 -6.47 4.56 5.28
N CYS A 253 -5.40 3.76 5.32
CA CYS A 253 -5.45 2.34 5.67
C CYS A 253 -5.71 2.16 7.18
N SER A 254 -6.92 2.49 7.63
CA SER A 254 -7.27 2.54 9.06
C SER A 254 -7.21 1.19 9.78
N GLY A 255 -7.29 0.08 9.05
CA GLY A 255 -7.15 -1.28 9.57
C GLY A 255 -5.71 -1.75 9.77
N LEU A 256 -4.72 -1.04 9.21
CA LEU A 256 -3.32 -1.43 9.26
C LEU A 256 -2.77 -1.28 10.69
N THR A 257 -2.51 -2.40 11.35
CA THR A 257 -2.05 -2.41 12.75
C THR A 257 -0.53 -2.49 12.88
N SER A 258 0.12 -3.09 11.89
CA SER A 258 1.57 -3.19 11.78
C SER A 258 1.97 -3.30 10.31
N ILE A 259 3.17 -2.84 9.99
CA ILE A 259 3.78 -3.01 8.68
C ILE A 259 5.29 -3.13 8.84
N THR A 260 5.87 -4.06 8.10
CA THR A 260 7.32 -4.18 8.00
C THR A 260 7.80 -3.42 6.78
N ILE A 261 8.67 -2.44 6.99
CA ILE A 261 9.34 -1.72 5.91
C ILE A 261 10.61 -2.49 5.56
N PRO A 262 10.78 -2.99 4.32
CA PRO A 262 12.01 -3.68 3.89
C PRO A 262 13.26 -2.82 4.08
N ASN A 263 14.39 -3.49 4.35
CA ASN A 263 15.65 -2.79 4.63
C ASN A 263 16.20 -2.02 3.43
N ASP A 264 15.84 -2.41 2.21
CA ASP A 264 16.33 -1.78 0.98
C ASP A 264 15.52 -0.54 0.57
N ILE A 265 14.49 -0.16 1.34
CA ILE A 265 13.75 1.09 1.12
C ILE A 265 14.68 2.29 1.28
N ILE A 266 14.67 3.17 0.27
CA ILE A 266 15.45 4.40 0.24
C ILE A 266 14.59 5.62 0.58
N ASN A 267 13.32 5.64 0.12
CA ASN A 267 12.41 6.77 0.30
C ASN A 267 11.04 6.31 0.77
N ILE A 268 10.45 7.10 1.68
CA ILE A 268 9.04 7.06 2.06
C ILE A 268 8.46 8.41 1.62
N ASP A 269 7.59 8.41 0.61
CA ASP A 269 7.09 9.65 -0.01
C ASP A 269 5.96 10.31 0.82
N ASP A 270 5.47 11.46 0.32
CA ASP A 270 4.43 12.27 0.96
C ASP A 270 3.18 11.44 1.26
N TYR A 271 2.60 11.65 2.45
CA TYR A 271 1.34 11.02 2.88
C TYR A 271 1.34 9.48 2.90
N ALA A 272 2.47 8.81 2.72
CA ALA A 272 2.55 7.35 2.49
C ALA A 272 1.73 6.53 3.50
N PHE A 273 1.71 6.88 4.79
CA PHE A 273 0.94 6.23 5.87
C PHE A 273 -0.01 7.20 6.59
N LYS A 274 -0.34 8.34 5.96
CA LYS A 274 -1.27 9.30 6.56
C LYS A 274 -2.60 8.64 6.90
N GLY A 275 -3.12 8.90 8.11
CA GLY A 275 -4.42 8.35 8.51
C GLY A 275 -4.43 6.85 8.82
N CYS A 276 -3.28 6.18 8.90
CA CYS A 276 -3.19 4.81 9.38
C CYS A 276 -3.46 4.76 10.89
N ILE A 277 -4.70 5.02 11.29
CA ILE A 277 -5.09 5.16 12.71
C ILE A 277 -4.94 3.87 13.53
N GLY A 278 -4.84 2.71 12.86
CA GLY A 278 -4.63 1.42 13.50
C GLY A 278 -3.18 1.13 13.86
N LEU A 279 -2.21 1.83 13.22
CA LEU A 279 -0.78 1.57 13.33
C LEU A 279 -0.28 1.89 14.74
N THR A 280 0.33 0.89 15.42
CA THR A 280 0.80 1.03 16.80
C THR A 280 2.29 1.26 16.94
N SER A 281 3.07 0.81 15.97
CA SER A 281 4.52 1.00 15.93
C SER A 281 5.02 1.06 14.51
N ILE A 282 6.14 1.78 14.31
CA ILE A 282 6.84 1.81 13.04
C ILE A 282 8.35 1.81 13.24
N ILE A 283 9.03 1.07 12.40
CA ILE A 283 10.49 1.07 12.29
C ILE A 283 10.83 1.57 10.88
N VAL A 284 11.54 2.68 10.81
CA VAL A 284 12.13 3.21 9.59
C VAL A 284 13.56 2.68 9.53
N PRO A 285 13.91 1.84 8.54
CA PRO A 285 15.22 1.22 8.42
C PRO A 285 16.37 2.22 8.21
N ASP A 286 17.60 1.74 8.44
CA ASP A 286 18.82 2.56 8.32
C ASP A 286 19.12 3.01 6.88
N ASN A 287 18.63 2.33 5.85
CA ASN A 287 18.84 2.71 4.46
C ASN A 287 17.90 3.83 3.98
N VAL A 288 16.82 4.14 4.72
CA VAL A 288 15.92 5.23 4.35
C VAL A 288 16.64 6.56 4.47
N THR A 289 16.68 7.33 3.39
CA THR A 289 17.34 8.63 3.32
C THR A 289 16.37 9.80 3.46
N SER A 290 15.10 9.61 3.11
CA SER A 290 14.10 10.68 3.16
C SER A 290 12.72 10.18 3.60
N ILE A 291 12.03 11.04 4.36
CA ILE A 291 10.62 10.87 4.74
C ILE A 291 9.87 12.12 4.28
N GLY A 292 8.88 11.91 3.43
CA GLY A 292 8.07 12.95 2.81
C GLY A 292 7.08 13.62 3.78
N SER A 293 6.47 14.68 3.29
CA SER A 293 5.54 15.51 4.06
C SER A 293 4.35 14.70 4.57
N ALA A 294 4.04 14.87 5.86
CA ALA A 294 2.91 14.22 6.50
C ALA A 294 2.86 12.68 6.36
N ALA A 295 4.01 12.01 6.16
CA ALA A 295 4.07 10.57 5.88
C ALA A 295 3.36 9.71 6.94
N PHE A 296 3.40 10.07 8.22
CA PHE A 296 2.70 9.40 9.33
C PHE A 296 1.66 10.30 10.00
N ASN A 297 1.22 11.37 9.33
CA ASN A 297 0.25 12.31 9.88
C ASN A 297 -1.06 11.61 10.25
N GLY A 298 -1.55 11.83 11.48
CA GLY A 298 -2.82 11.26 11.92
C GLY A 298 -2.78 9.77 12.24
N CYS A 299 -1.60 9.16 12.40
CA CYS A 299 -1.46 7.81 12.96
C CYS A 299 -1.76 7.85 14.47
N ASP A 300 -3.04 7.99 14.83
CA ASP A 300 -3.46 8.32 16.18
C ASP A 300 -3.05 7.28 17.24
N ARG A 301 -2.94 5.99 16.89
CA ARG A 301 -2.50 4.93 17.81
C ARG A 301 -1.01 4.66 17.81
N LEU A 302 -0.23 5.42 17.04
CA LEU A 302 1.22 5.20 16.95
C LEU A 302 1.87 5.55 18.29
N ALA A 303 2.31 4.52 19.02
CA ALA A 303 2.93 4.64 20.33
C ALA A 303 4.46 4.58 20.27
N ASN A 304 5.02 3.79 19.35
CA ASN A 304 6.45 3.56 19.26
C ASN A 304 6.98 3.88 17.86
N VAL A 305 8.02 4.70 17.80
CA VAL A 305 8.70 5.06 16.56
C VAL A 305 10.19 4.78 16.70
N THR A 306 10.76 4.09 15.71
CA THR A 306 12.21 3.97 15.55
C THR A 306 12.62 4.58 14.22
N ILE A 307 13.56 5.53 14.25
CA ILE A 307 14.13 6.19 13.07
C ILE A 307 15.56 5.70 12.92
N GLY A 308 15.87 5.14 11.75
CA GLY A 308 17.19 4.64 11.37
C GLY A 308 18.22 5.75 11.18
N SER A 309 19.48 5.34 11.01
CA SER A 309 20.63 6.24 10.96
C SER A 309 20.85 6.93 9.60
N GLY A 310 20.24 6.42 8.52
CA GLY A 310 20.46 6.91 7.15
C GLY A 310 19.72 8.18 6.78
N ILE A 311 18.80 8.64 7.61
CA ILE A 311 17.95 9.80 7.30
C ILE A 311 18.79 11.08 7.15
N THR A 312 18.66 11.70 5.97
CA THR A 312 19.27 13.00 5.61
C THR A 312 18.24 14.10 5.37
N GLY A 313 16.98 13.74 5.12
CA GLY A 313 15.86 14.65 4.91
C GLY A 313 14.56 14.18 5.54
N ILE A 314 13.89 15.06 6.27
CA ILE A 314 12.53 14.86 6.79
C ILE A 314 11.75 16.13 6.46
N GLU A 315 10.61 15.94 5.81
CA GLU A 315 9.70 17.03 5.44
C GLU A 315 8.75 17.40 6.58
N ASP A 316 7.83 18.33 6.33
CA ASP A 316 6.95 18.88 7.35
C ASP A 316 5.85 17.91 7.81
N ASN A 317 5.41 18.09 9.08
CA ASN A 317 4.22 17.46 9.67
C ASN A 317 4.24 15.92 9.71
N VAL A 318 5.40 15.28 9.64
CA VAL A 318 5.55 13.82 9.54
C VAL A 318 4.77 13.09 10.64
N PHE A 319 4.90 13.51 11.91
CA PHE A 319 4.21 12.89 13.07
C PHE A 319 3.09 13.76 13.64
N LYS A 320 2.61 14.76 12.90
CA LYS A 320 1.50 15.59 13.36
C LYS A 320 0.22 14.78 13.52
N GLY A 321 -0.43 14.87 14.67
CA GLY A 321 -1.64 14.11 14.97
C GLY A 321 -1.38 12.68 15.43
N CYS A 322 -0.13 12.30 15.73
CA CYS A 322 0.20 11.06 16.45
C CYS A 322 -0.01 11.28 17.95
N ASN A 323 -1.29 11.29 18.39
CA ASN A 323 -1.66 11.76 19.73
C ASN A 323 -1.36 10.76 20.86
N ASN A 324 -0.89 9.55 20.54
CA ASN A 324 -0.54 8.52 21.52
C ASN A 324 0.95 8.14 21.48
N LEU A 325 1.79 8.98 20.90
CA LEU A 325 3.22 8.70 20.80
C LEU A 325 3.86 8.70 22.21
N GLU A 326 4.46 7.56 22.58
CA GLU A 326 5.03 7.33 23.90
C GLU A 326 6.56 7.27 23.88
N ILE A 327 7.12 6.51 22.93
CA ILE A 327 8.55 6.22 22.86
C ILE A 327 9.10 6.55 21.48
N ILE A 328 10.19 7.32 21.45
CA ILE A 328 10.96 7.58 20.23
C ILE A 328 12.37 7.04 20.41
N ASN A 329 12.80 6.17 19.49
CA ASN A 329 14.18 5.76 19.30
C ASN A 329 14.69 6.46 18.03
N TYR A 330 15.61 7.38 18.14
CA TYR A 330 16.04 8.24 17.06
C TYR A 330 17.54 8.12 16.79
N ASN A 331 17.94 7.69 15.59
CA ASN A 331 19.34 7.40 15.25
C ASN A 331 19.92 8.24 14.10
N ALA A 332 19.12 9.09 13.43
CA ALA A 332 19.65 9.98 12.40
C ALA A 332 20.66 10.99 12.97
N SER A 333 21.47 11.59 12.09
CA SER A 333 22.57 12.47 12.50
C SER A 333 22.14 13.75 13.21
N LYS A 334 20.88 14.19 13.02
CA LYS A 334 20.28 15.34 13.69
C LYS A 334 18.79 15.13 13.92
N VAL A 335 18.23 15.71 14.98
CA VAL A 335 16.79 15.80 15.17
C VAL A 335 16.29 17.02 14.41
N PHE A 336 15.51 16.81 13.35
CA PHE A 336 15.06 17.86 12.44
C PHE A 336 14.16 18.90 13.12
N PRO A 337 14.09 20.15 12.58
CA PRO A 337 13.26 21.20 13.12
C PRO A 337 11.78 20.78 13.20
N ASP A 338 11.11 21.18 14.28
CA ASP A 338 9.67 20.94 14.52
C ASP A 338 9.19 19.48 14.42
N LEU A 339 10.09 18.49 14.24
CA LEU A 339 9.76 17.09 13.89
C LEU A 339 8.77 16.45 14.86
N PHE A 340 8.95 16.65 16.16
CA PHE A 340 8.11 16.10 17.21
C PHE A 340 7.34 17.19 17.99
N SER A 341 7.28 18.40 17.43
CA SER A 341 6.60 19.52 18.07
C SER A 341 5.13 19.20 18.39
N GLY A 342 4.75 19.40 19.66
CA GLY A 342 3.40 19.11 20.16
C GLY A 342 3.04 17.64 20.33
N CYS A 343 3.99 16.71 20.13
CA CYS A 343 3.76 15.28 20.35
C CYS A 343 3.58 14.96 21.85
N THR A 344 2.85 13.88 22.13
CA THR A 344 2.55 13.42 23.51
C THR A 344 3.65 12.55 24.11
N VAL A 345 4.82 12.45 23.45
CA VAL A 345 5.93 11.58 23.82
C VAL A 345 6.32 11.71 25.29
N SER A 346 6.52 10.57 25.97
CA SER A 346 6.95 10.52 27.37
C SER A 346 8.46 10.27 27.51
N SER A 347 9.06 9.54 26.60
CA SER A 347 10.47 9.17 26.62
C SER A 347 11.11 9.21 25.23
N VAL A 348 12.30 9.81 25.15
CA VAL A 348 13.09 9.91 23.91
C VAL A 348 14.47 9.32 24.12
N PHE A 349 14.91 8.49 23.18
CA PHE A 349 16.22 7.87 23.15
C PHE A 349 16.94 8.34 21.90
N LEU A 350 17.95 9.19 22.06
CA LEU A 350 18.80 9.62 20.96
C LEU A 350 20.03 8.69 20.87
N GLY A 351 20.24 8.10 19.70
CA GLY A 351 21.36 7.23 19.42
C GLY A 351 22.69 7.98 19.21
N ASN A 352 23.78 7.24 19.18
CA ASN A 352 25.15 7.80 19.13
C ASN A 352 25.48 8.58 17.84
N TYR A 353 24.65 8.48 16.81
CA TYR A 353 24.84 9.24 15.56
C TYR A 353 24.31 10.68 15.66
N VAL A 354 23.46 10.99 16.64
CA VAL A 354 22.86 12.32 16.79
C VAL A 354 23.95 13.31 17.23
N ALA A 355 24.16 14.33 16.43
CA ALA A 355 25.12 15.40 16.68
C ALA A 355 24.47 16.74 17.03
N SER A 356 23.21 16.98 16.60
CA SER A 356 22.46 18.21 16.92
C SER A 356 20.98 17.94 17.13
N ILE A 357 20.36 18.83 17.92
CA ILE A 357 18.91 18.90 18.11
C ILE A 357 18.48 20.27 17.60
N GLU A 358 17.77 20.29 16.48
CA GLU A 358 17.46 21.51 15.73
C GLU A 358 16.31 22.31 16.39
N GLU A 359 16.03 23.51 15.84
CA GLU A 359 15.05 24.45 16.37
C GLU A 359 13.68 23.81 16.57
N ASN A 360 13.06 24.00 17.76
CA ASN A 360 11.74 23.51 18.13
C ASN A 360 11.53 21.99 18.02
N ALA A 361 12.56 21.17 17.88
CA ALA A 361 12.44 19.73 17.60
C ALA A 361 11.46 18.98 18.52
N PHE A 362 11.39 19.33 19.81
CA PHE A 362 10.47 18.81 20.82
C PHE A 362 9.60 19.90 21.46
N ASN A 363 9.40 21.03 20.75
CA ASN A 363 8.61 22.14 21.27
C ASN A 363 7.20 21.66 21.69
N ASN A 364 6.73 22.08 22.88
CA ASN A 364 5.43 21.70 23.42
C ASN A 364 5.19 20.20 23.64
N CYS A 365 6.24 19.38 23.72
CA CYS A 365 6.12 18.00 24.19
C CYS A 365 5.83 17.96 25.68
N SER A 366 4.62 18.32 26.07
CA SER A 366 4.23 18.54 27.47
C SER A 366 4.32 17.29 28.35
N ASN A 367 4.26 16.09 27.75
CA ASN A 367 4.36 14.81 28.47
C ASN A 367 5.80 14.28 28.57
N LEU A 368 6.75 14.87 27.85
CA LEU A 368 8.14 14.45 27.89
C LEU A 368 8.71 14.59 29.30
N ASN A 369 8.99 13.47 29.95
CA ASN A 369 9.53 13.45 31.30
C ASN A 369 11.02 13.06 31.33
N LYS A 370 11.49 12.33 30.32
CA LYS A 370 12.84 11.80 30.27
C LYS A 370 13.40 11.79 28.85
N ILE A 371 14.65 12.23 28.69
CA ILE A 371 15.39 12.13 27.44
C ILE A 371 16.80 11.56 27.67
N TYR A 372 17.24 10.70 26.75
CA TYR A 372 18.60 10.20 26.69
C TYR A 372 19.35 10.94 25.57
N ILE A 373 20.44 11.64 25.95
CA ILE A 373 21.25 12.44 25.02
C ILE A 373 22.65 11.84 24.97
N PRO A 374 23.15 11.47 23.77
CA PRO A 374 24.50 10.93 23.61
C PRO A 374 25.54 12.05 23.70
N LYS A 375 26.77 11.69 24.11
CA LYS A 375 27.91 12.63 24.22
C LYS A 375 28.31 13.30 22.90
N ASN A 376 27.83 12.75 21.78
CA ASN A 376 28.12 13.28 20.44
C ASN A 376 27.28 14.52 20.09
N VAL A 377 26.26 14.83 20.87
CA VAL A 377 25.48 16.06 20.70
C VAL A 377 26.34 17.26 21.10
N THR A 378 26.56 18.16 20.16
CA THR A 378 27.33 19.39 20.35
C THR A 378 26.47 20.64 20.35
N GLU A 379 25.23 20.54 19.86
CA GLU A 379 24.35 21.68 19.68
C GLU A 379 22.88 21.30 19.95
N ILE A 380 22.21 22.14 20.74
CA ILE A 380 20.76 22.10 21.00
C ILE A 380 20.25 23.51 20.67
N GLU A 381 19.51 23.62 19.56
CA GLU A 381 19.10 24.90 19.04
C GLU A 381 17.95 25.54 19.85
N LYS A 382 17.57 26.74 19.41
CA LYS A 382 16.57 27.57 20.07
C LYS A 382 15.22 26.83 20.21
N GLY A 383 14.64 26.85 21.43
CA GLY A 383 13.31 26.33 21.69
C GLY A 383 13.15 24.82 21.50
N ALA A 384 14.24 24.08 21.29
CA ALA A 384 14.19 22.63 21.06
C ALA A 384 13.35 21.90 22.12
N PHE A 385 13.36 22.37 23.38
CA PHE A 385 12.59 21.84 24.51
C PHE A 385 11.64 22.87 25.12
N ALA A 386 11.30 23.95 24.41
CA ALA A 386 10.34 24.93 24.90
C ALA A 386 8.99 24.27 25.16
N GLY A 387 8.34 24.55 26.30
CA GLY A 387 7.05 23.95 26.63
C GLY A 387 7.07 22.48 27.08
N CYS A 388 8.25 21.86 27.22
CA CYS A 388 8.40 20.51 27.80
C CYS A 388 8.25 20.58 29.34
N ALA A 389 7.07 20.95 29.84
CA ALA A 389 6.87 21.31 31.24
C ALA A 389 7.12 20.15 32.22
N ASN A 390 7.03 18.90 31.78
CA ASN A 390 7.25 17.71 32.60
C ASN A 390 8.66 17.13 32.47
N LEU A 391 9.57 17.75 31.72
CA LEU A 391 10.94 17.25 31.57
C LEU A 391 11.71 17.40 32.89
N THR A 392 11.90 16.29 33.58
CA THR A 392 12.56 16.26 34.89
C THR A 392 13.93 15.63 34.86
N THR A 393 14.21 14.80 33.86
CA THR A 393 15.41 13.96 33.81
C THR A 393 16.05 13.95 32.42
N VAL A 394 17.33 14.29 32.40
CA VAL A 394 18.21 14.11 31.24
C VAL A 394 19.27 13.05 31.59
N GLU A 395 19.31 11.99 30.84
CA GLU A 395 20.35 10.96 30.94
C GLU A 395 21.41 11.27 29.88
N TYR A 396 22.55 11.74 30.29
CA TYR A 396 23.64 12.13 29.38
C TYR A 396 24.77 11.09 29.40
N SER A 397 25.20 10.61 28.25
CA SER A 397 26.22 9.57 28.17
C SER A 397 27.65 10.05 28.41
N GLY A 398 27.89 11.36 28.33
CA GLY A 398 29.17 12.00 28.64
C GLY A 398 29.24 12.45 30.12
N ASN A 399 30.37 13.06 30.49
CA ASN A 399 30.56 13.62 31.82
C ASN A 399 30.09 15.10 31.89
N GLN A 400 30.15 15.70 33.09
CA GLN A 400 29.73 17.07 33.29
C GLN A 400 30.55 18.09 32.45
N SER A 401 31.85 17.85 32.22
CA SER A 401 32.67 18.74 31.39
C SER A 401 32.20 18.73 29.96
N ASP A 402 31.88 17.53 29.43
CA ASP A 402 31.38 17.36 28.07
C ASP A 402 30.02 18.08 27.90
N TRP A 403 29.13 17.97 28.91
CA TRP A 403 27.84 18.66 28.89
C TRP A 403 27.98 20.18 28.83
N ASN A 404 28.93 20.74 29.57
CA ASN A 404 29.17 22.18 29.61
C ASN A 404 29.72 22.75 28.29
N GLU A 405 30.19 21.92 27.39
CA GLU A 405 30.66 22.30 26.06
C GLU A 405 29.54 22.32 25.02
N ILE A 406 28.37 21.76 25.33
CA ILE A 406 27.22 21.78 24.42
C ILE A 406 26.69 23.21 24.28
N TYR A 407 26.58 23.69 23.04
CA TYR A 407 25.85 24.92 22.79
C TYR A 407 24.35 24.69 23.02
N ILE A 408 23.75 25.44 23.94
CA ILE A 408 22.29 25.39 24.22
C ILE A 408 21.71 26.76 23.89
N GLY A 409 20.86 26.81 22.85
CA GLY A 409 20.15 28.00 22.41
C GLY A 409 19.12 28.49 23.43
N THR A 410 18.58 29.70 23.20
CA THR A 410 17.54 30.30 24.05
C THR A 410 16.26 29.48 24.08
N ASP A 411 15.39 29.75 25.06
CA ASP A 411 14.06 29.13 25.21
C ASP A 411 14.11 27.62 25.52
N ASN A 412 15.21 27.15 26.18
CA ASN A 412 15.41 25.75 26.61
C ASN A 412 15.45 25.59 28.13
N GLU A 413 14.76 26.46 28.88
CA GLU A 413 14.75 26.44 30.34
C GLU A 413 14.24 25.12 30.91
N ASN A 414 13.30 24.43 30.23
CA ASN A 414 12.82 23.12 30.65
C ASN A 414 13.93 22.06 30.65
N LEU A 415 14.84 22.09 29.68
CA LEU A 415 15.99 21.20 29.64
C LEU A 415 17.04 21.57 30.70
N THR A 416 17.40 22.84 30.78
CA THR A 416 18.48 23.28 31.68
C THR A 416 18.11 23.23 33.17
N ASN A 417 16.81 23.22 33.49
CA ASN A 417 16.29 23.05 34.84
C ASN A 417 16.06 21.58 35.25
N ALA A 418 16.16 20.65 34.29
CA ALA A 418 16.02 19.22 34.55
C ALA A 418 17.25 18.66 35.32
N THR A 419 17.08 17.55 36.02
CA THR A 419 18.18 16.82 36.62
C THR A 419 18.99 16.11 35.56
N ILE A 420 20.30 16.40 35.46
CA ILE A 420 21.18 15.77 34.50
C ILE A 420 21.99 14.68 35.20
N ASN A 421 21.81 13.46 34.74
CA ASN A 421 22.57 12.28 35.18
C ASN A 421 23.69 12.03 34.19
N TYR A 422 24.94 12.10 34.64
CA TYR A 422 26.12 11.94 33.81
C TYR A 422 26.66 10.51 33.79
N ASN A 423 27.43 10.18 32.75
CA ASN A 423 28.08 8.87 32.55
C ASN A 423 27.08 7.69 32.55
N ASN A 424 25.83 7.97 32.32
CA ASN A 424 24.87 6.94 32.06
C ASN A 424 25.05 6.50 30.60
N ASN A 425 25.61 5.29 30.43
CA ASN A 425 25.38 4.59 29.18
C ASN A 425 23.86 4.54 29.03
N ALA A 426 23.33 5.33 28.07
CA ALA A 426 21.96 5.12 27.65
C ALA A 426 21.80 3.60 27.51
N PRO A 427 20.73 2.98 28.01
CA PRO A 427 20.43 1.65 27.54
C PRO A 427 20.54 1.79 26.03
N THR A 428 21.50 1.08 25.42
CA THR A 428 21.53 0.98 23.97
C THR A 428 20.08 0.77 23.60
N PRO A 429 19.44 1.63 22.77
CA PRO A 429 18.07 1.40 22.41
C PRO A 429 18.01 -0.07 22.13
N LYS A 430 17.28 -0.84 22.97
CA LYS A 430 17.19 -2.28 22.72
C LYS A 430 16.77 -2.31 21.27
N PRO A 431 17.54 -2.89 20.34
CA PRO A 431 17.18 -2.85 18.95
C PRO A 431 15.73 -3.30 18.93
N THR A 432 14.82 -2.40 18.53
CA THR A 432 13.43 -2.81 18.38
C THR A 432 13.54 -3.99 17.45
N PRO A 433 13.02 -5.18 17.76
CA PRO A 433 13.26 -6.34 16.94
C PRO A 433 12.94 -5.94 15.51
N ILE A 434 13.95 -5.89 14.65
CA ILE A 434 13.71 -5.74 13.21
C ILE A 434 12.82 -6.92 12.90
N PRO A 435 11.61 -6.75 12.38
CA PRO A 435 10.77 -7.88 12.03
C PRO A 435 11.62 -8.80 11.17
N ILE A 436 11.75 -10.05 11.59
CA ILE A 436 12.57 -11.00 10.87
C ILE A 436 11.88 -11.24 9.54
N THR A 437 12.44 -10.73 8.49
CA THR A 437 11.89 -10.80 7.16
C THR A 437 12.06 -12.18 6.55
N LYS A 438 12.97 -13.01 7.10
CA LYS A 438 13.22 -14.33 6.56
C LYS A 438 13.73 -15.28 7.65
N ALA A 439 12.93 -16.30 7.99
CA ALA A 439 13.39 -17.49 8.69
C ALA A 439 13.21 -18.68 7.74
N THR A 440 14.21 -19.50 7.62
CA THR A 440 14.05 -20.80 6.98
C THR A 440 13.71 -21.80 8.07
N ILE A 441 12.52 -22.41 7.98
CA ILE A 441 12.07 -23.41 8.94
C ILE A 441 12.05 -24.76 8.25
N THR A 442 12.80 -25.70 8.79
CA THR A 442 12.84 -27.09 8.30
C THR A 442 12.18 -27.99 9.33
N LYS A 443 11.14 -28.73 8.92
CA LYS A 443 10.49 -29.74 9.75
C LYS A 443 11.16 -31.08 9.57
N THR A 444 11.50 -31.73 10.67
CA THR A 444 11.85 -33.16 10.74
C THR A 444 10.91 -33.86 11.72
N GLU A 445 10.69 -35.15 11.52
CA GLU A 445 9.77 -35.93 12.32
C GLU A 445 10.45 -37.13 12.89
N THR A 446 10.31 -37.33 14.20
CA THR A 446 10.76 -38.55 14.92
C THR A 446 9.57 -39.42 15.30
N ASP A 447 9.80 -40.54 15.96
CA ASP A 447 8.71 -41.42 16.44
C ASP A 447 7.81 -40.72 17.49
N THR A 448 8.36 -39.75 18.23
CA THR A 448 7.68 -39.11 19.37
C THR A 448 7.52 -37.60 19.29
N THR A 449 8.25 -36.91 18.39
CA THR A 449 8.26 -35.46 18.31
C THR A 449 8.17 -34.95 16.86
N TYR A 450 7.71 -33.73 16.71
CA TYR A 450 7.95 -32.88 15.55
C TYR A 450 9.08 -31.91 15.91
N ASP A 451 10.15 -31.93 15.14
CA ASP A 451 11.32 -31.09 15.35
C ASP A 451 11.35 -30.00 14.26
N PHE A 452 11.54 -28.75 14.66
CA PHE A 452 11.61 -27.61 13.77
C PHE A 452 12.94 -26.90 13.95
N ASP A 453 13.74 -26.92 12.90
CA ASP A 453 15.00 -26.16 12.84
C ASP A 453 14.69 -24.80 12.23
N VAL A 454 14.88 -23.75 13.03
CA VAL A 454 14.63 -22.36 12.66
C VAL A 454 15.97 -21.68 12.42
N ALA A 455 16.29 -21.40 11.16
CA ALA A 455 17.46 -20.64 10.76
C ALA A 455 17.06 -19.18 10.48
N MET A 456 17.69 -18.24 11.17
CA MET A 456 17.38 -16.82 11.09
C MET A 456 18.60 -16.05 10.59
N GLU A 457 18.36 -15.06 9.70
CA GLU A 457 19.45 -14.25 9.14
C GLU A 457 20.08 -13.27 10.15
N ASN A 458 19.37 -12.93 11.22
CA ASN A 458 19.84 -12.03 12.26
C ASN A 458 19.67 -12.62 13.65
N THR A 459 20.61 -12.33 14.55
CA THR A 459 20.60 -12.79 15.94
C THR A 459 20.03 -11.73 16.86
N TYR A 460 19.16 -12.15 17.79
CA TYR A 460 18.55 -11.28 18.80
C TYR A 460 18.79 -11.84 20.19
N GLU A 461 19.23 -10.99 21.11
CA GLU A 461 19.29 -11.36 22.53
C GLU A 461 17.87 -11.39 23.11
N ASP A 462 17.60 -12.32 24.02
CA ASP A 462 16.33 -12.49 24.74
C ASP A 462 15.09 -12.80 23.87
N CYS A 463 15.23 -13.54 22.79
CA CYS A 463 14.12 -14.05 21.99
C CYS A 463 13.88 -15.55 22.23
N TYR A 464 12.66 -15.99 21.94
CA TYR A 464 12.25 -17.39 22.08
C TYR A 464 11.56 -17.88 20.81
N VAL A 465 11.88 -19.11 20.40
CA VAL A 465 11.14 -19.84 19.37
C VAL A 465 10.07 -20.68 20.06
N TYR A 466 8.85 -20.58 19.60
CA TYR A 466 7.71 -21.38 20.06
C TYR A 466 7.27 -22.29 18.94
N ALA A 467 7.12 -23.58 19.21
CA ALA A 467 6.43 -24.53 18.35
C ALA A 467 5.11 -24.93 19.01
N ALA A 468 4.00 -24.78 18.32
CA ALA A 468 2.69 -25.12 18.81
C ALA A 468 1.97 -26.02 17.79
N VAL A 469 1.31 -27.07 18.24
CA VAL A 469 0.51 -27.98 17.41
C VAL A 469 -0.97 -27.87 17.75
N TYR A 470 -1.82 -27.97 16.72
CA TYR A 470 -3.25 -27.75 16.79
C TYR A 470 -4.01 -28.90 16.12
N ASP A 471 -5.20 -29.22 16.61
CA ASP A 471 -6.12 -30.16 15.97
C ASP A 471 -6.86 -29.55 14.76
N GLU A 472 -7.76 -30.33 14.13
CA GLU A 472 -8.60 -29.93 12.99
C GLU A 472 -9.47 -28.71 13.27
N ASN A 473 -9.84 -28.46 14.53
CA ASN A 473 -10.70 -27.36 14.96
C ASN A 473 -9.87 -26.12 15.39
N GLY A 474 -8.53 -26.17 15.28
CA GLY A 474 -7.65 -25.11 15.70
C GLY A 474 -7.44 -25.03 17.21
N ILE A 475 -7.72 -26.11 17.94
CA ILE A 475 -7.49 -26.20 19.39
C ILE A 475 -6.03 -26.59 19.63
N LEU A 476 -5.34 -25.86 20.51
CA LEU A 476 -3.94 -26.12 20.89
C LEU A 476 -3.79 -27.48 21.57
N CYS A 477 -3.01 -28.38 20.99
CA CYS A 477 -2.74 -29.72 21.51
C CYS A 477 -1.49 -29.78 22.35
N ALA A 478 -0.40 -29.13 21.90
CA ALA A 478 0.87 -29.03 22.60
C ALA A 478 1.62 -27.75 22.21
N ILE A 479 2.49 -27.29 23.09
CA ILE A 479 3.36 -26.15 22.85
C ILE A 479 4.70 -26.36 23.58
N ASN A 480 5.79 -26.00 22.90
CA ASN A 480 7.11 -25.92 23.51
C ASN A 480 7.82 -24.62 23.10
N ARG A 481 8.81 -24.20 23.89
CA ARG A 481 9.61 -23.01 23.62
C ARG A 481 11.08 -23.25 23.95
N VAL A 482 11.95 -22.66 23.18
CA VAL A 482 13.40 -22.63 23.43
C VAL A 482 13.92 -21.21 23.25
N PRO A 483 14.97 -20.80 23.98
CA PRO A 483 15.64 -19.54 23.70
C PRO A 483 16.23 -19.57 22.29
N LEU A 484 16.17 -18.45 21.59
CA LEU A 484 16.85 -18.30 20.31
C LEU A 484 18.36 -18.18 20.57
N GLU A 485 19.13 -19.04 19.93
CA GLU A 485 20.58 -19.00 20.08
C GLU A 485 21.19 -17.82 19.28
N THR A 486 22.27 -17.27 19.84
CA THR A 486 23.01 -16.14 19.22
C THR A 486 23.67 -16.49 17.88
N THR A 487 23.70 -17.78 17.52
CA THR A 487 24.23 -18.27 16.23
C THR A 487 23.23 -18.23 15.08
N GLY A 488 21.98 -17.83 15.34
CA GLY A 488 20.94 -17.72 14.32
C GLY A 488 20.22 -19.02 13.95
N ASN A 489 20.64 -20.16 14.49
CA ASN A 489 20.00 -21.46 14.30
C ASN A 489 19.50 -22.01 15.64
N THR A 490 18.23 -22.32 15.73
CA THR A 490 17.61 -22.86 16.94
C THR A 490 16.67 -23.99 16.57
N SER A 491 16.80 -25.14 17.27
CA SER A 491 15.88 -26.26 17.10
C SER A 491 14.87 -26.28 18.24
N VAL A 492 13.60 -26.40 17.93
CA VAL A 492 12.51 -26.59 18.90
C VAL A 492 11.76 -27.87 18.58
N SER A 493 11.56 -28.71 19.58
CA SER A 493 10.82 -29.97 19.46
C SER A 493 9.49 -29.86 20.21
N VAL A 494 8.43 -30.40 19.64
CA VAL A 494 7.13 -30.49 20.29
C VAL A 494 6.63 -31.93 20.23
N ASP A 495 6.05 -32.42 21.33
CA ASP A 495 5.56 -33.78 21.43
C ASP A 495 4.43 -34.04 20.43
N LYS A 496 4.45 -35.23 19.81
CA LYS A 496 3.37 -35.68 18.95
C LYS A 496 2.08 -35.86 19.73
N ASN A 497 0.98 -35.43 19.08
CA ASN A 497 -0.36 -35.63 19.56
C ASN A 497 -1.18 -36.27 18.44
N ASP A 498 -1.86 -37.39 18.73
CA ASP A 498 -2.64 -38.15 17.74
C ASP A 498 -3.74 -37.34 17.04
N ASN A 499 -4.14 -36.22 17.60
CA ASN A 499 -5.16 -35.33 17.05
C ASN A 499 -4.56 -34.09 16.37
N ALA A 500 -3.23 -33.95 16.31
CA ALA A 500 -2.60 -32.78 15.75
C ALA A 500 -2.56 -32.84 14.22
N GLU A 501 -3.11 -31.84 13.55
CA GLU A 501 -3.12 -31.72 12.10
C GLU A 501 -2.20 -30.60 11.58
N LYS A 502 -1.91 -29.62 12.42
CA LYS A 502 -1.15 -28.42 12.04
C LYS A 502 -0.16 -28.02 13.12
N ALA A 503 1.01 -27.56 12.70
CA ALA A 503 1.95 -26.87 13.57
C ALA A 503 2.12 -25.41 13.17
N LYS A 504 2.34 -24.56 14.14
CA LYS A 504 2.70 -23.15 13.94
C LYS A 504 3.98 -22.84 14.70
N ILE A 505 4.88 -22.13 14.02
CA ILE A 505 6.11 -21.65 14.63
C ILE A 505 6.01 -20.14 14.82
N PHE A 506 6.33 -19.68 16.01
CA PHE A 506 6.33 -18.27 16.37
C PHE A 506 7.69 -17.92 16.97
N VAL A 507 8.16 -16.72 16.70
CA VAL A 507 9.30 -16.15 17.42
C VAL A 507 8.83 -14.90 18.15
N PHE A 508 9.06 -14.88 19.47
CA PHE A 508 8.70 -13.76 20.32
C PHE A 508 9.92 -13.22 21.06
N SER A 509 9.95 -11.92 21.29
CA SER A 509 10.85 -11.30 22.26
C SER A 509 10.50 -11.72 23.68
N SER A 510 11.39 -11.48 24.64
CA SER A 510 11.14 -11.71 26.08
C SER A 510 9.92 -10.94 26.61
N THR A 511 9.46 -9.90 25.91
CA THR A 511 8.27 -9.10 26.23
C THR A 511 7.01 -9.56 25.47
N LEU A 512 7.03 -10.77 24.88
CA LEU A 512 5.93 -11.38 24.10
C LEU A 512 5.49 -10.56 22.88
N GLN A 513 6.39 -9.78 22.30
CA GLN A 513 6.15 -9.15 20.99
C GLN A 513 6.46 -10.15 19.88
N PRO A 514 5.55 -10.41 18.95
CA PRO A 514 5.80 -11.32 17.84
C PRO A 514 6.89 -10.74 16.94
N ILE A 515 7.89 -11.57 16.64
CA ILE A 515 9.01 -11.23 15.77
C ILE A 515 8.81 -11.87 14.39
N ILE A 516 8.13 -13.02 14.36
CA ILE A 516 7.67 -13.68 13.13
C ILE A 516 6.16 -13.95 13.26
N THR A 517 5.40 -13.62 12.23
CA THR A 517 4.04 -14.13 12.05
C THR A 517 4.12 -15.60 11.67
N SER A 518 3.33 -16.43 12.35
CA SER A 518 3.36 -17.89 12.27
C SER A 518 3.46 -18.45 10.85
N GLU A 519 4.47 -19.28 10.57
CA GLU A 519 4.37 -20.24 9.46
C GLU A 519 3.54 -21.46 9.90
N GLU A 520 2.63 -21.89 9.05
CA GLU A 520 1.72 -23.01 9.30
C GLU A 520 2.21 -24.24 8.52
N PHE A 521 2.46 -25.35 9.23
CA PHE A 521 2.94 -26.59 8.65
C PHE A 521 1.86 -27.67 8.80
N PRO A 522 1.44 -28.33 7.70
CA PRO A 522 0.61 -29.54 7.82
C PRO A 522 1.42 -30.68 8.45
N LEU A 523 0.81 -31.44 9.34
CA LEU A 523 1.44 -32.53 10.08
C LEU A 523 1.10 -33.93 9.56
N ILE A 524 0.30 -34.01 8.46
CA ILE A 524 -0.10 -35.28 7.83
C ILE A 524 0.83 -35.60 6.67
#